data_7dd6444a8556c9c57f1422f1cae1422c
#
_entry.id   7dd6444a8556c9c57f1422f1cae1422c
#
_cell.length_a   1.000
_cell.length_b   1.000
_cell.length_c   1.000
_cell.angle_alpha   90.00
_cell.angle_beta   90.00
_cell.angle_gamma   90.00
#
_symmetry.space_group_name_H-M   'P 1'
#
loop_
_entity.id
_entity.type
_entity.pdbx_description
1 polymer ?
#
loop_
_entity_poly.entity_id
_entity_poly.type
_entity_poly.pdbx_seq_one_letter_code
_entity_poly.pdbx_strand_id
1 'polypeptide(L)'
;FRFCDQLILLKDGKTLTIGNTRQIFEDPGLIEAARLTGCKNYSAAERIDSHHIFAADWGISLRTVQQVPTDISWVGIRGHWLKPREEDGENCMPVKVTEYIETTFEHQCLVQNPRLKDGGSLWWMRPKNSFEEDPGKNLPAYLYLPPEHLMLLKK
;
A
#
# COMPACT_ATOMS: atom_id res chain seq x y z
N PHE A 1 0.55 17.21 6.91
CA PHE A 1 1.70 16.93 7.76
C PHE A 1 2.83 17.96 7.58
N ARG A 2 2.62 18.93 6.69
CA ARG A 2 3.58 20.02 6.41
C ARG A 2 3.92 20.87 7.63
N PHE A 3 3.00 20.96 8.58
CA PHE A 3 3.07 21.91 9.69
C PHE A 3 3.57 21.28 10.98
N CYS A 4 3.92 20.00 10.96
CA CYS A 4 4.36 19.28 12.14
C CYS A 4 5.72 18.63 11.90
N ASP A 5 6.69 18.89 12.79
CA ASP A 5 8.01 18.24 12.76
C ASP A 5 7.96 16.90 13.52
N GLN A 6 7.15 16.82 14.54
CA GLN A 6 6.96 15.60 15.32
C GLN A 6 5.49 15.23 15.42
N LEU A 7 5.23 13.94 15.49
CA LEU A 7 3.89 13.38 15.58
C LEU A 7 3.82 12.40 16.73
N ILE A 8 2.75 12.52 17.51
CA ILE A 8 2.41 11.57 18.57
C ILE A 8 1.10 10.89 18.17
N LEU A 9 1.12 9.57 18.02
CA LEU A 9 -0.09 8.80 17.74
C LEU A 9 -0.59 8.17 19.02
N LEU A 10 -1.90 8.32 19.27
CA LEU A 10 -2.56 7.83 20.47
C LEU A 10 -3.59 6.76 20.10
N LYS A 11 -3.70 5.75 20.97
CA LYS A 11 -4.76 4.75 20.88
C LYS A 11 -5.20 4.41 22.31
N ASP A 12 -6.52 4.48 22.55
CA ASP A 12 -7.13 4.19 23.85
C ASP A 12 -6.51 5.00 25.00
N GLY A 13 -6.19 6.28 24.74
CA GLY A 13 -5.60 7.17 25.71
C GLY A 13 -4.11 6.94 25.99
N LYS A 14 -3.48 6.03 25.25
CA LYS A 14 -2.05 5.72 25.41
C LYS A 14 -1.26 6.10 24.17
N THR A 15 -0.01 6.49 24.36
CA THR A 15 0.89 6.77 23.26
C THR A 15 1.22 5.48 22.53
N LEU A 16 0.86 5.42 21.24
CA LEU A 16 1.17 4.30 20.36
C LEU A 16 2.58 4.44 19.79
N THR A 17 2.91 5.62 19.29
CA THR A 17 4.24 5.92 18.77
C THR A 17 4.49 7.42 18.78
N ILE A 18 5.76 7.80 18.94
CA ILE A 18 6.24 9.17 18.86
C ILE A 18 7.42 9.19 17.90
N GLY A 19 7.48 10.19 17.04
CA GLY A 19 8.62 10.33 16.18
C GLY A 19 8.49 11.50 15.22
N ASN A 20 9.48 11.61 14.33
CA ASN A 20 9.44 12.58 13.24
C ASN A 20 8.24 12.28 12.35
N THR A 21 7.46 13.31 12.02
CA THR A 21 6.23 13.17 11.22
C THR A 21 6.46 12.40 9.92
N ARG A 22 7.53 12.73 9.21
CA ARG A 22 7.85 12.08 7.94
C ARG A 22 8.19 10.60 8.15
N GLN A 23 9.00 10.29 9.15
CA GLN A 23 9.39 8.92 9.47
C GLN A 23 8.19 8.05 9.83
N ILE A 24 7.31 8.56 10.69
CA ILE A 24 6.07 7.84 11.07
C ILE A 24 5.20 7.60 9.85
N PHE A 25 5.10 8.58 8.95
CA PHE A 25 4.27 8.48 7.77
C PHE A 25 4.84 7.48 6.75
N GLU A 26 6.16 7.46 6.55
CA GLU A 26 6.83 6.59 5.58
C GLU A 26 7.03 5.16 6.11
N ASP A 27 7.33 5.03 7.39
CA ASP A 27 7.60 3.74 8.03
C ASP A 27 7.00 3.70 9.44
N PRO A 28 5.69 3.50 9.55
CA PRO A 28 5.01 3.50 10.84
C PRO A 28 5.34 2.30 11.74
N GLY A 29 5.79 1.19 11.19
CA GLY A 29 6.19 0.00 11.94
C GLY A 29 5.04 -0.81 12.55
N LEU A 30 3.93 -0.17 12.89
CA LEU A 30 2.74 -0.80 13.49
C LEU A 30 1.53 -0.60 12.59
N ILE A 31 0.67 -1.62 12.50
CA ILE A 31 -0.55 -1.54 11.69
C ILE A 31 -1.46 -0.39 12.12
N GLU A 32 -1.60 -0.15 13.42
CA GLU A 32 -2.42 0.93 13.92
C GLU A 32 -1.85 2.32 13.57
N ALA A 33 -0.52 2.46 13.59
CA ALA A 33 0.13 3.69 13.17
C ALA A 33 -0.09 3.95 11.67
N ALA A 34 -0.03 2.90 10.84
CA ALA A 34 -0.32 3.01 9.42
C ALA A 34 -1.77 3.45 9.17
N ARG A 35 -2.72 2.86 9.88
CA ARG A 35 -4.14 3.25 9.79
C ARG A 35 -4.37 4.70 10.19
N LEU A 36 -3.79 5.12 11.32
CA LEU A 36 -3.95 6.49 11.83
C LEU A 36 -3.34 7.53 10.89
N THR A 37 -2.33 7.16 10.12
CA THR A 37 -1.73 8.04 9.12
C THR A 37 -2.37 7.91 7.72
N GLY A 38 -3.50 7.23 7.63
CA GLY A 38 -4.32 7.20 6.41
C GLY A 38 -4.00 6.10 5.41
N CYS A 39 -3.19 5.12 5.77
CA CYS A 39 -2.93 3.99 4.90
C CYS A 39 -4.19 3.12 4.80
N LYS A 40 -4.64 2.88 3.57
CA LYS A 40 -5.83 2.07 3.28
C LYS A 40 -5.50 0.69 2.73
N ASN A 41 -4.28 0.49 2.23
CA ASN A 41 -3.86 -0.75 1.58
C ASN A 41 -2.97 -1.53 2.52
N TYR A 42 -3.49 -2.60 3.08
CA TYR A 42 -2.70 -3.51 3.90
C TYR A 42 -3.23 -4.94 3.74
N SER A 43 -2.31 -5.89 3.84
CA SER A 43 -2.58 -7.32 3.73
C SER A 43 -1.90 -8.06 4.85
N ALA A 44 -2.50 -9.15 5.30
CA ALA A 44 -1.80 -10.11 6.13
C ALA A 44 -0.53 -10.56 5.41
N ALA A 45 0.59 -10.62 6.12
CA ALA A 45 1.88 -10.94 5.54
C ALA A 45 2.55 -12.06 6.30
N GLU A 46 3.18 -12.96 5.54
CA GLU A 46 3.99 -14.07 6.06
C GLU A 46 5.42 -13.91 5.57
N ARG A 47 6.38 -14.12 6.47
CA ARG A 47 7.79 -14.04 6.12
C ARG A 47 8.19 -15.29 5.33
N ILE A 48 8.74 -15.08 4.13
CA ILE A 48 9.34 -16.16 3.33
C ILE A 48 10.83 -16.29 3.67
N ASP A 49 11.56 -15.18 3.62
CA ASP A 49 12.96 -15.10 4.01
C ASP A 49 13.31 -13.68 4.46
N SER A 50 14.59 -13.34 4.56
CA SER A 50 15.02 -12.04 5.07
C SER A 50 14.54 -10.84 4.24
N HIS A 51 14.21 -11.05 2.96
CA HIS A 51 13.83 -9.97 2.03
C HIS A 51 12.61 -10.32 1.17
N HIS A 52 11.85 -11.36 1.55
CA HIS A 52 10.66 -11.76 0.82
C HIS A 52 9.52 -12.07 1.78
N ILE A 53 8.32 -11.65 1.38
CA ILE A 53 7.08 -11.89 2.11
C ILE A 53 6.02 -12.41 1.15
N PHE A 54 5.01 -13.06 1.71
CA PHE A 54 3.79 -13.41 0.99
C PHE A 54 2.64 -12.55 1.52
N ALA A 55 2.05 -11.75 0.66
CA ALA A 55 0.89 -10.92 0.97
C ALA A 55 -0.38 -11.75 0.71
N ALA A 56 -0.95 -12.30 1.77
CA ALA A 56 -2.03 -13.30 1.67
C ALA A 56 -3.30 -12.73 1.02
N ASP A 57 -3.70 -11.51 1.39
CA ASP A 57 -4.92 -10.91 0.87
C ASP A 57 -4.77 -10.43 -0.58
N TRP A 58 -3.56 -10.21 -1.03
CA TRP A 58 -3.26 -9.81 -2.40
C TRP A 58 -2.83 -10.99 -3.28
N GLY A 59 -2.48 -12.11 -2.67
CA GLY A 59 -2.14 -13.35 -3.36
C GLY A 59 -0.83 -13.30 -4.14
N ILE A 60 0.13 -12.50 -3.69
CA ILE A 60 1.44 -12.38 -4.34
C ILE A 60 2.58 -12.39 -3.34
N SER A 61 3.75 -12.86 -3.83
CA SER A 61 5.01 -12.72 -3.11
C SER A 61 5.67 -11.39 -3.47
N LEU A 62 6.26 -10.75 -2.48
CA LEU A 62 6.88 -9.44 -2.64
C LEU A 62 8.31 -9.47 -2.15
N ARG A 63 9.20 -8.82 -2.90
CA ARG A 63 10.56 -8.53 -2.44
C ARG A 63 10.55 -7.23 -1.65
N THR A 64 11.31 -7.18 -0.58
CA THR A 64 11.45 -5.99 0.27
C THR A 64 12.87 -5.45 0.22
N VAL A 65 13.02 -4.15 0.43
CA VAL A 65 14.34 -3.51 0.58
C VAL A 65 14.85 -3.71 2.00
N GLN A 66 13.95 -3.59 2.98
CA GLN A 66 14.28 -3.79 4.37
C GLN A 66 14.30 -5.27 4.72
N GLN A 67 15.07 -5.63 5.74
CA GLN A 67 15.03 -6.97 6.30
C GLN A 67 13.66 -7.22 6.94
N VAL A 68 13.03 -8.35 6.57
CA VAL A 68 11.72 -8.71 7.08
C VAL A 68 11.83 -9.15 8.55
N PRO A 69 11.09 -8.49 9.47
CA PRO A 69 11.05 -8.93 10.86
C PRO A 69 10.46 -10.33 11.00
N THR A 70 10.95 -11.09 11.98
CA THR A 70 10.40 -12.43 12.25
C THR A 70 8.97 -12.39 12.77
N ASP A 71 8.56 -11.29 13.36
CA ASP A 71 7.23 -11.05 13.92
C ASP A 71 6.32 -10.21 12.99
N ILE A 72 6.65 -10.14 11.70
CA ILE A 72 5.81 -9.43 10.74
C ILE A 72 4.39 -10.01 10.74
N SER A 73 3.40 -9.11 10.70
CA SER A 73 1.98 -9.50 10.67
C SER A 73 1.27 -8.93 9.45
N TRP A 74 1.68 -7.76 8.97
CA TRP A 74 1.01 -7.05 7.90
C TRP A 74 2.02 -6.38 6.97
N VAL A 75 1.60 -6.18 5.73
CA VAL A 75 2.31 -5.33 4.77
C VAL A 75 1.34 -4.28 4.26
N GLY A 76 1.82 -3.06 4.12
CA GLY A 76 1.03 -1.95 3.60
C GLY A 76 1.76 -1.21 2.50
N ILE A 77 0.99 -0.50 1.69
CA ILE A 77 1.52 0.42 0.68
C ILE A 77 0.48 1.51 0.45
N ARG A 78 0.92 2.74 0.33
CA ARG A 78 0.02 3.85 0.03
C ARG A 78 -0.35 3.82 -1.45
N GLY A 79 -1.60 4.14 -1.75
CA GLY A 79 -2.14 4.04 -3.10
C GLY A 79 -1.42 4.89 -4.14
N HIS A 80 -0.78 5.98 -3.73
CA HIS A 80 -0.03 6.86 -4.63
C HIS A 80 1.28 6.24 -5.15
N TRP A 81 1.81 5.22 -4.47
CA TRP A 81 3.06 4.58 -4.85
C TRP A 81 2.89 3.44 -5.85
N LEU A 82 1.66 2.96 -6.04
CA LEU A 82 1.37 1.92 -7.02
C LEU A 82 1.58 2.46 -8.43
N LYS A 83 2.28 1.69 -9.26
CA LYS A 83 2.61 2.11 -10.64
C LYS A 83 2.03 1.13 -11.65
N PRO A 84 1.44 1.63 -12.75
CA PRO A 84 0.90 0.76 -13.78
C PRO A 84 2.01 0.06 -14.57
N ARG A 85 1.77 -1.20 -14.92
CA ARG A 85 2.65 -2.00 -15.79
C ARG A 85 1.80 -2.82 -16.75
N GLU A 86 2.35 -3.07 -17.92
CA GLU A 86 1.68 -3.89 -18.95
C GLU A 86 2.13 -5.36 -18.89
N GLU A 87 3.27 -5.63 -18.29
CA GLU A 87 3.87 -6.95 -18.22
C GLU A 87 4.07 -7.41 -16.79
N ASP A 88 4.03 -8.73 -16.59
CA ASP A 88 4.32 -9.33 -15.29
C ASP A 88 5.81 -9.17 -14.94
N GLY A 89 6.11 -9.20 -13.66
CA GLY A 89 7.47 -9.08 -13.18
C GLY A 89 7.51 -9.12 -11.67
N GLU A 90 8.69 -8.87 -11.11
CA GLU A 90 8.88 -8.80 -9.67
C GLU A 90 8.01 -7.69 -9.07
N ASN A 91 7.32 -8.00 -7.98
CA ASN A 91 6.42 -7.07 -7.27
C ASN A 91 5.29 -6.51 -8.16
N CYS A 92 4.92 -7.24 -9.22
CA CYS A 92 3.79 -6.90 -10.07
C CYS A 92 2.60 -7.79 -9.77
N MET A 93 1.46 -7.19 -9.51
CA MET A 93 0.21 -7.91 -9.25
C MET A 93 -0.73 -7.74 -10.43
N PRO A 94 -1.27 -8.84 -11.00
CA PRO A 94 -2.32 -8.71 -11.99
C PRO A 94 -3.53 -8.04 -11.34
N VAL A 95 -4.20 -7.15 -12.05
CA VAL A 95 -5.29 -6.37 -11.47
C VAL A 95 -6.50 -6.32 -12.39
N LYS A 96 -7.66 -6.28 -11.77
CA LYS A 96 -8.91 -5.92 -12.41
C LYS A 96 -9.56 -4.82 -11.59
N VAL A 97 -10.04 -3.77 -12.25
CA VAL A 97 -10.71 -2.66 -11.58
C VAL A 97 -12.14 -3.07 -11.22
N THR A 98 -12.50 -2.94 -9.95
CA THR A 98 -13.84 -3.27 -9.46
C THR A 98 -14.67 -2.03 -9.18
N GLU A 99 -14.02 -0.90 -8.90
CA GLU A 99 -14.70 0.35 -8.60
C GLU A 99 -13.82 1.53 -9.00
N TYR A 100 -14.44 2.62 -9.42
CA TYR A 100 -13.77 3.84 -9.81
C TYR A 100 -14.44 5.03 -9.15
N ILE A 101 -13.64 5.89 -8.51
CA ILE A 101 -14.12 7.10 -7.87
C ILE A 101 -13.29 8.27 -8.36
N GLU A 102 -13.95 9.34 -8.78
CA GLU A 102 -13.30 10.57 -9.15
C GLU A 102 -13.54 11.62 -8.06
N THR A 103 -12.45 12.16 -7.53
CA THR A 103 -12.50 13.27 -6.59
C THR A 103 -12.06 14.56 -7.28
N THR A 104 -12.06 15.68 -6.56
CA THR A 104 -11.62 16.98 -7.12
C THR A 104 -10.17 16.93 -7.60
N PHE A 105 -9.30 16.22 -6.92
CA PHE A 105 -7.86 16.25 -7.16
C PHE A 105 -7.27 14.95 -7.68
N GLU A 106 -8.00 13.84 -7.61
CA GLU A 106 -7.42 12.55 -7.96
C GLU A 106 -8.45 11.56 -8.46
N HIS A 107 -7.94 10.54 -9.15
CA HIS A 107 -8.69 9.35 -9.53
C HIS A 107 -8.33 8.23 -8.57
N GLN A 108 -9.34 7.54 -8.04
CA GLN A 108 -9.17 6.41 -7.13
C GLN A 108 -9.79 5.17 -7.76
N CYS A 109 -8.99 4.15 -7.96
CA CYS A 109 -9.45 2.86 -8.49
C CYS A 109 -9.32 1.80 -7.42
N LEU A 110 -10.39 1.08 -7.17
CA LEU A 110 -10.35 -0.12 -6.35
C LEU A 110 -10.04 -1.31 -7.25
N VAL A 111 -8.95 -2.00 -6.97
CA VAL A 111 -8.48 -3.11 -7.80
C VAL A 111 -8.35 -4.38 -7.00
N GLN A 112 -8.50 -5.50 -7.66
CA GLN A 112 -8.33 -6.84 -7.07
C GLN A 112 -7.48 -7.70 -7.98
N ASN A 113 -6.78 -8.66 -7.37
CA ASN A 113 -6.10 -9.71 -8.13
C ASN A 113 -7.14 -10.68 -8.69
N PRO A 114 -7.31 -10.78 -10.02
CA PRO A 114 -8.35 -11.64 -10.61
C PRO A 114 -8.10 -13.14 -10.42
N ARG A 115 -6.90 -13.51 -9.97
CA ARG A 115 -6.57 -14.92 -9.66
C ARG A 115 -7.11 -15.37 -8.32
N LEU A 116 -7.58 -14.44 -7.49
CA LEU A 116 -8.18 -14.75 -6.18
C LEU A 116 -9.69 -14.59 -6.23
N LYS A 117 -10.41 -15.57 -5.66
CA LYS A 117 -11.88 -15.50 -5.57
C LYS A 117 -12.34 -14.46 -4.55
N ASP A 118 -11.73 -14.46 -3.36
CA ASP A 118 -12.11 -13.61 -2.24
C ASP A 118 -10.90 -12.79 -1.77
N GLY A 119 -10.15 -12.26 -2.73
CA GLY A 119 -8.97 -11.45 -2.42
C GLY A 119 -9.32 -10.08 -1.89
N GLY A 120 -8.40 -9.53 -1.12
CA GLY A 120 -8.49 -8.16 -0.65
C GLY A 120 -8.30 -7.17 -1.80
N SER A 121 -8.82 -5.98 -1.60
CA SER A 121 -8.73 -4.91 -2.60
C SER A 121 -7.60 -3.96 -2.28
N LEU A 122 -7.10 -3.29 -3.31
CA LEU A 122 -6.13 -2.22 -3.21
C LEU A 122 -6.70 -0.94 -3.82
N TRP A 123 -6.52 0.17 -3.11
CA TRP A 123 -6.80 1.49 -3.66
C TRP A 123 -5.59 1.99 -4.43
N TRP A 124 -5.77 2.22 -5.72
CA TRP A 124 -4.78 2.87 -6.58
C TRP A 124 -5.19 4.31 -6.80
N MET A 125 -4.35 5.25 -6.36
CA MET A 125 -4.63 6.67 -6.41
C MET A 125 -3.70 7.36 -7.39
N ARG A 126 -4.28 8.17 -8.30
CA ARG A 126 -3.53 8.98 -9.26
C ARG A 126 -3.97 10.43 -9.19
N PRO A 127 -3.04 11.39 -9.18
CA PRO A 127 -3.44 12.79 -9.27
C PRO A 127 -4.11 13.04 -10.62
N LYS A 128 -5.08 13.94 -10.63
CA LYS A 128 -5.69 14.39 -11.88
C LYS A 128 -4.66 15.17 -12.70
N ASN A 129 -4.54 14.78 -13.95
CA ASN A 129 -3.73 15.49 -14.92
C ASN A 129 -4.66 15.93 -16.05
N SER A 130 -4.65 17.24 -16.38
CA SER A 130 -5.52 17.81 -17.42
C SER A 130 -5.28 17.20 -18.82
N PHE A 131 -4.18 16.48 -18.99
CA PHE A 131 -3.83 15.82 -20.25
C PHE A 131 -4.18 14.33 -20.27
N GLU A 132 -4.66 13.78 -19.17
CA GLU A 132 -5.05 12.37 -19.15
C GLU A 132 -6.43 12.20 -19.79
N GLU A 133 -6.50 11.21 -20.69
CA GLU A 133 -7.75 10.73 -21.22
C GLU A 133 -8.50 9.96 -20.15
N ASP A 134 -9.78 9.66 -20.41
CA ASP A 134 -10.65 8.89 -19.55
C ASP A 134 -9.90 7.68 -18.94
N PRO A 135 -9.71 7.64 -17.62
CA PRO A 135 -9.01 6.55 -16.96
C PRO A 135 -9.68 5.19 -17.12
N GLY A 136 -10.94 5.16 -17.56
CA GLY A 136 -11.62 3.91 -17.90
C GLY A 136 -11.14 3.26 -19.19
N LYS A 137 -10.39 3.96 -20.02
CA LYS A 137 -9.96 3.46 -21.35
C LYS A 137 -8.61 2.74 -21.34
N ASN A 138 -7.70 3.10 -20.42
CA ASN A 138 -6.33 2.57 -20.37
C ASN A 138 -6.03 1.98 -19.01
N LEU A 139 -6.74 0.90 -18.68
CA LEU A 139 -6.49 0.20 -17.42
C LEU A 139 -5.26 -0.69 -17.57
N PRO A 140 -4.32 -0.64 -16.61
CA PRO A 140 -3.14 -1.49 -16.68
C PRO A 140 -3.49 -2.96 -16.45
N ALA A 141 -2.70 -3.86 -17.02
CA ALA A 141 -2.83 -5.28 -16.74
C ALA A 141 -2.27 -5.64 -15.35
N TYR A 142 -1.27 -4.89 -14.90
CA TYR A 142 -0.56 -5.11 -13.63
C TYR A 142 -0.32 -3.81 -12.91
N LEU A 143 -0.22 -3.88 -11.57
CA LEU A 143 0.30 -2.80 -10.74
C LEU A 143 1.61 -3.25 -10.10
N TYR A 144 2.61 -2.39 -10.18
CA TYR A 144 3.90 -2.57 -9.55
C TYR A 144 3.89 -1.97 -8.15
N LEU A 145 4.31 -2.77 -7.18
CA LEU A 145 4.44 -2.36 -5.79
C LEU A 145 5.92 -2.13 -5.48
N PRO A 146 6.39 -0.86 -5.52
CA PRO A 146 7.81 -0.58 -5.30
C PRO A 146 8.27 -1.09 -3.94
N PRO A 147 9.34 -1.89 -3.88
CA PRO A 147 9.78 -2.48 -2.61
C PRO A 147 10.22 -1.44 -1.58
N GLU A 148 10.72 -0.29 -2.02
CA GLU A 148 11.14 0.81 -1.14
C GLU A 148 9.95 1.50 -0.44
N HIS A 149 8.74 1.31 -0.93
CA HIS A 149 7.53 1.90 -0.37
C HIS A 149 6.64 0.89 0.37
N LEU A 150 7.07 -0.35 0.48
CA LEU A 150 6.37 -1.35 1.28
C LEU A 150 6.60 -1.08 2.77
N MET A 151 5.51 -1.06 3.52
CA MET A 151 5.55 -0.91 4.96
C MET A 151 5.42 -2.29 5.61
N LEU A 152 6.43 -2.69 6.37
CA LEU A 152 6.45 -3.96 7.10
C LEU A 152 5.90 -3.70 8.50
N LEU A 153 4.74 -4.24 8.81
CA LEU A 153 3.96 -3.84 9.96
C LEU A 153 3.78 -4.98 10.95
N LYS A 154 3.77 -4.62 12.23
CA LYS A 154 3.48 -5.50 13.36
C LYS A 154 2.11 -5.14 13.94
N LYS A 155 1.58 -6.04 14.73
CA LYS A 155 0.36 -5.76 15.51
C LYS A 155 0.60 -4.69 16.57
#